data_acdbe892be28a57ea1aff96a7fa5adc9
#
_entry.id   acdbe892be28a57ea1aff96a7fa5adc9
#
_cell.length_a   1.000
_cell.length_b   1.000
_cell.length_c   1.000
_cell.angle_alpha   90.00
_cell.angle_beta   90.00
_cell.angle_gamma   90.00
#
_symmetry.space_group_name_H-M   'P 1'
#
loop_
_entity.id
_entity.type
_entity.pdbx_description
1 polymer ?
#
loop_
_entity_poly.entity_id
_entity_poly.type
_entity_poly.pdbx_seq_one_letter_code
_entity_poly.pdbx_strand_id
1 'polypeptide(L)'
;MVEKLLAQELAKPYPAVVRIVGVKIRDRGEVKKFDAGEASLVMGDRVLLEVAGELSYGVVYGAPQVMPFIPPMRVLQPITRKATTEDVATIDRYERLASEGMKACREQAAALGLRMKLVEVFCSFHRRQMTFVYTAEDRIDFRELVRLLARRFGGRIEMRQVGVRDEASRLGGIDTCGLVLCCAAFLTEVKPV
;
A
#
# COMPACT_ATOMS: atom_id res chain seq x y z
N MET A 1 -11.82 28.04 19.39
CA MET A 1 -11.25 27.76 18.05
C MET A 1 -11.41 26.28 17.65
N VAL A 2 -11.24 25.34 18.57
CA VAL A 2 -11.43 23.87 18.34
C VAL A 2 -12.91 23.51 18.08
N GLU A 3 -13.87 24.13 18.79
CA GLU A 3 -15.31 23.89 18.58
C GLU A 3 -15.82 24.31 17.19
N LYS A 4 -15.25 25.38 16.60
CA LYS A 4 -15.61 25.80 15.23
C LYS A 4 -15.08 24.84 14.16
N LEU A 5 -13.93 24.21 14.38
CA LEU A 5 -13.37 23.19 13.50
C LEU A 5 -14.18 21.89 13.58
N LEU A 6 -14.58 21.48 14.78
CA LEU A 6 -15.47 20.33 15.00
C LEU A 6 -16.86 20.54 14.40
N ALA A 7 -17.42 21.75 14.51
CA ALA A 7 -18.71 22.09 13.90
C ALA A 7 -18.65 22.13 12.37
N GLN A 8 -17.53 22.49 11.76
CA GLN A 8 -17.33 22.45 10.30
C GLN A 8 -17.13 21.02 9.75
N GLU A 9 -16.53 20.12 10.52
CA GLU A 9 -16.44 18.70 10.15
C GLU A 9 -17.78 17.97 10.29
N LEU A 10 -18.61 18.33 11.28
CA LEU A 10 -19.95 17.79 11.48
C LEU A 10 -20.97 18.31 10.44
N ALA A 11 -20.64 19.39 9.72
CA ALA A 11 -21.54 20.01 8.72
C ALA A 11 -21.41 19.43 7.30
N LYS A 12 -20.56 18.42 7.06
CA LYS A 12 -20.56 17.68 5.78
C LYS A 12 -21.71 16.68 5.81
N PRO A 13 -22.76 16.86 5.00
CA PRO A 13 -23.83 15.88 4.94
C PRO A 13 -23.22 14.55 4.49
N TYR A 14 -23.35 13.54 5.34
CA TYR A 14 -22.94 12.18 4.96
C TYR A 14 -23.73 11.75 3.73
N PRO A 15 -23.12 11.09 2.75
CA PRO A 15 -23.85 10.59 1.60
C PRO A 15 -24.90 9.58 2.07
N ALA A 16 -26.11 9.66 1.55
CA ALA A 16 -27.17 8.71 1.88
C ALA A 16 -26.81 7.27 1.48
N VAL A 17 -25.97 7.15 0.44
CA VAL A 17 -25.56 5.88 -0.14
C VAL A 17 -24.07 5.97 -0.47
N VAL A 18 -23.33 4.89 -0.24
CA VAL A 18 -21.92 4.74 -0.63
C VAL A 18 -21.76 3.57 -1.58
N ARG A 19 -20.87 3.72 -2.56
CA ARG A 19 -20.51 2.65 -3.49
C ARG A 19 -19.16 2.09 -3.08
N ILE A 20 -19.16 0.95 -2.41
CA ILE A 20 -17.95 0.33 -1.88
C ILE A 20 -17.38 -0.65 -2.88
N VAL A 21 -16.08 -0.56 -3.12
CA VAL A 21 -15.33 -1.51 -3.97
C VAL A 21 -14.13 -2.04 -3.21
N GLY A 22 -13.88 -3.33 -3.33
CA GLY A 22 -12.66 -3.96 -2.83
C GLY A 22 -11.52 -3.75 -3.82
N VAL A 23 -10.40 -3.18 -3.36
CA VAL A 23 -9.20 -2.98 -4.17
C VAL A 23 -8.00 -3.61 -3.48
N LYS A 24 -7.25 -4.39 -4.22
CA LYS A 24 -5.99 -4.97 -3.81
C LYS A 24 -4.86 -4.03 -4.20
N ILE A 25 -4.25 -3.39 -3.21
CA ILE A 25 -3.20 -2.39 -3.45
C ILE A 25 -1.97 -3.09 -4.00
N ARG A 26 -1.46 -2.62 -5.17
CA ARG A 26 -0.29 -3.19 -5.86
C ARG A 26 -0.38 -4.71 -6.09
N ASP A 27 -1.59 -5.22 -6.25
CA ASP A 27 -1.90 -6.66 -6.40
C ASP A 27 -1.28 -7.54 -5.30
N ARG A 28 -1.11 -7.00 -4.10
CA ARG A 28 -0.53 -7.69 -2.95
C ARG A 28 -1.32 -7.44 -1.68
N GLY A 29 -1.29 -8.41 -0.79
CA GLY A 29 -1.88 -8.28 0.53
C GLY A 29 -3.42 -8.30 0.55
N GLU A 30 -3.98 -7.64 1.54
CA GLU A 30 -5.42 -7.60 1.81
C GLU A 30 -6.18 -6.71 0.81
N VAL A 31 -7.41 -7.11 0.53
CA VAL A 31 -8.37 -6.28 -0.21
C VAL A 31 -8.92 -5.21 0.72
N LYS A 32 -8.56 -3.95 0.45
CA LYS A 32 -9.09 -2.80 1.20
C LYS A 32 -10.31 -2.21 0.53
N LYS A 33 -11.22 -1.67 1.34
CA LYS A 33 -12.46 -1.04 0.87
C LYS A 33 -12.22 0.43 0.54
N PHE A 34 -12.68 0.84 -0.64
CA PHE A 34 -12.63 2.21 -1.12
C PHE A 34 -14.02 2.65 -1.60
N ASP A 35 -14.21 3.96 -1.67
CA ASP A 35 -15.38 4.52 -2.32
C ASP A 35 -15.16 4.57 -3.84
N ALA A 36 -16.01 3.87 -4.59
CA ALA A 36 -15.94 3.83 -6.04
C ALA A 36 -16.44 5.14 -6.70
N GLY A 37 -17.13 6.02 -5.94
CA GLY A 37 -17.74 7.21 -6.48
C GLY A 37 -18.67 6.88 -7.66
N GLU A 38 -18.57 7.65 -8.74
CA GLU A 38 -19.34 7.44 -9.98
C GLU A 38 -18.64 6.53 -10.99
N ALA A 39 -17.42 6.10 -10.71
CA ALA A 39 -16.62 5.32 -11.66
C ALA A 39 -17.28 3.98 -12.00
N SER A 40 -17.34 3.66 -13.29
CA SER A 40 -17.76 2.33 -13.76
C SER A 40 -16.55 1.39 -13.66
N LEU A 41 -16.55 0.57 -12.63
CA LEU A 41 -15.47 -0.35 -12.30
C LEU A 41 -15.94 -1.79 -12.42
N VAL A 42 -15.10 -2.63 -12.99
CA VAL A 42 -15.30 -4.08 -13.05
C VAL A 42 -14.12 -4.80 -12.39
N MET A 43 -14.34 -6.04 -12.00
CA MET A 43 -13.28 -6.89 -11.45
C MET A 43 -12.10 -6.99 -12.44
N GLY A 44 -10.89 -6.82 -11.93
CA GLY A 44 -9.67 -6.82 -12.75
C GLY A 44 -9.25 -5.43 -13.26
N ASP A 45 -10.10 -4.39 -13.12
CA ASP A 45 -9.71 -3.04 -13.49
C ASP A 45 -8.55 -2.54 -12.62
N ARG A 46 -7.57 -1.90 -13.26
CA ARG A 46 -6.53 -1.16 -12.54
C ARG A 46 -7.03 0.24 -12.24
N VAL A 47 -6.82 0.67 -11.00
CA VAL A 47 -7.25 1.98 -10.50
C VAL A 47 -6.12 2.69 -9.82
N LEU A 48 -6.15 4.01 -9.89
CA LEU A 48 -5.27 4.88 -9.11
C LEU A 48 -6.01 5.35 -7.86
N LEU A 49 -5.30 5.34 -6.75
CA LEU A 49 -5.83 5.68 -5.44
C LEU A 49 -4.73 6.29 -4.57
N GLU A 50 -5.12 7.05 -3.59
CA GLU A 50 -4.19 7.64 -2.65
C GLU A 50 -4.04 6.75 -1.42
N VAL A 51 -2.79 6.43 -1.05
CA VAL A 51 -2.47 5.66 0.15
C VAL A 51 -1.44 6.42 0.96
N ALA A 52 -1.78 6.79 2.18
CA ALA A 52 -0.91 7.56 3.08
C ALA A 52 -0.34 8.85 2.44
N GLY A 53 -1.17 9.57 1.67
CA GLY A 53 -0.78 10.82 1.00
C GLY A 53 0.08 10.63 -0.26
N GLU A 54 0.23 9.41 -0.76
CA GLU A 54 0.93 9.10 -2.00
C GLU A 54 0.02 8.42 -3.01
N LEU A 55 0.13 8.84 -4.28
CA LEU A 55 -0.57 8.17 -5.36
C LEU A 55 -0.01 6.76 -5.55
N SER A 56 -0.90 5.79 -5.50
CA SER A 56 -0.61 4.37 -5.66
C SER A 56 -1.58 3.77 -6.67
N TYR A 57 -1.41 2.51 -6.98
CA TYR A 57 -2.32 1.77 -7.84
C TYR A 57 -2.82 0.51 -7.14
N GLY A 58 -3.93 0.00 -7.63
CA GLY A 58 -4.48 -1.26 -7.17
C GLY A 58 -5.32 -1.93 -8.25
N VAL A 59 -5.71 -3.16 -7.95
CA VAL A 59 -6.57 -3.97 -8.83
C VAL A 59 -7.92 -4.17 -8.13
N VAL A 60 -9.00 -3.90 -8.86
CA VAL A 60 -10.37 -4.12 -8.39
C VAL A 60 -10.62 -5.62 -8.23
N TYR A 61 -11.00 -6.03 -7.03
CA TYR A 61 -11.18 -7.44 -6.66
C TYR A 61 -12.64 -7.89 -6.69
N GLY A 62 -13.58 -7.00 -6.89
CA GLY A 62 -15.00 -7.32 -6.97
C GLY A 62 -15.81 -6.16 -7.54
N ALA A 63 -17.02 -6.44 -7.98
CA ALA A 63 -17.91 -5.38 -8.45
C ALA A 63 -18.26 -4.41 -7.32
N PRO A 64 -18.41 -3.11 -7.61
CA PRO A 64 -18.86 -2.12 -6.61
C PRO A 64 -20.22 -2.51 -6.04
N GLN A 65 -20.34 -2.44 -4.72
CA GLN A 65 -21.57 -2.70 -3.99
C GLN A 65 -22.16 -1.38 -3.49
N VAL A 66 -23.43 -1.18 -3.77
CA VAL A 66 -24.18 -0.01 -3.27
C VAL A 66 -24.79 -0.36 -1.92
N MET A 67 -24.50 0.44 -0.89
CA MET A 67 -25.09 0.27 0.42
C MET A 67 -25.41 1.60 1.09
N PRO A 68 -26.40 1.64 1.99
CA PRO A 68 -26.70 2.84 2.75
C PRO A 68 -25.52 3.19 3.67
N PHE A 69 -25.25 4.49 3.81
CA PHE A 69 -24.27 4.96 4.78
C PHE A 69 -24.92 4.96 6.17
N ILE A 70 -24.48 4.08 7.04
CA ILE A 70 -25.01 3.96 8.41
C ILE A 70 -23.87 4.28 9.39
N PRO A 71 -23.93 5.40 10.15
CA PRO A 71 -22.96 5.64 11.23
C PRO A 71 -22.96 4.50 12.24
N PRO A 72 -21.78 4.06 12.75
CA PRO A 72 -20.47 4.72 12.74
C PRO A 72 -19.55 4.30 11.56
N MET A 73 -20.07 4.08 10.36
CA MET A 73 -19.18 3.81 9.21
C MET A 73 -18.18 4.95 9.04
N ARG A 74 -16.90 4.57 8.85
CA ARG A 74 -15.87 5.55 8.47
C ARG A 74 -16.07 5.96 7.03
N VAL A 75 -15.88 7.24 6.73
CA VAL A 75 -15.81 7.71 5.35
C VAL A 75 -14.63 7.03 4.67
N LEU A 76 -14.91 6.29 3.61
CA LEU A 76 -13.89 5.59 2.85
C LEU A 76 -13.11 6.56 1.97
N GLN A 77 -11.84 6.27 1.75
CA GLN A 77 -11.06 7.02 0.78
C GLN A 77 -11.59 6.75 -0.63
N PRO A 78 -11.75 7.78 -1.46
CA PRO A 78 -12.22 7.62 -2.82
C PRO A 78 -11.10 7.03 -3.71
N ILE A 79 -11.51 6.29 -4.73
CA ILE A 79 -10.65 5.97 -5.86
C ILE A 79 -10.43 7.27 -6.65
N THR A 80 -9.18 7.58 -6.97
CA THR A 80 -8.86 8.80 -7.74
C THR A 80 -9.41 8.72 -9.14
N ARG A 81 -9.13 7.63 -9.85
CA ARG A 81 -9.67 7.34 -11.18
C ARG A 81 -9.32 5.91 -11.63
N LYS A 82 -9.99 5.43 -12.68
CA LYS A 82 -9.56 4.25 -13.42
C LYS A 82 -8.24 4.53 -14.15
N ALA A 83 -7.35 3.55 -14.17
CA ALA A 83 -6.06 3.68 -14.85
C ALA A 83 -6.26 3.75 -16.38
N THR A 84 -5.57 4.68 -17.02
CA THR A 84 -5.50 4.76 -18.49
C THR A 84 -4.51 3.74 -19.03
N THR A 85 -4.47 3.56 -20.35
CA THR A 85 -3.50 2.67 -21.01
C THR A 85 -2.05 3.08 -20.70
N GLU A 86 -1.78 4.40 -20.61
CA GLU A 86 -0.47 4.93 -20.27
C GLU A 86 -0.10 4.64 -18.80
N ASP A 87 -1.08 4.77 -17.90
CA ASP A 87 -0.88 4.40 -16.50
C ASP A 87 -0.56 2.92 -16.35
N VAL A 88 -1.28 2.05 -17.08
CA VAL A 88 -1.04 0.61 -17.08
C VAL A 88 0.38 0.29 -17.54
N ALA A 89 0.84 0.89 -18.63
CA ALA A 89 2.22 0.72 -19.11
C ALA A 89 3.26 1.21 -18.08
N THR A 90 2.94 2.28 -17.37
CA THR A 90 3.80 2.81 -16.29
C THR A 90 3.82 1.87 -15.09
N ILE A 91 2.67 1.33 -14.70
CA ILE A 91 2.55 0.34 -13.62
C ILE A 91 3.39 -0.90 -13.94
N ASP A 92 3.23 -1.46 -15.14
CA ASP A 92 3.98 -2.64 -15.57
C ASP A 92 5.50 -2.40 -15.55
N ARG A 93 5.93 -1.21 -15.96
CA ARG A 93 7.34 -0.81 -15.88
C ARG A 93 7.82 -0.74 -14.42
N TYR A 94 7.03 -0.17 -13.51
CA TYR A 94 7.40 -0.06 -12.11
C TYR A 94 7.40 -1.41 -11.39
N GLU A 95 6.51 -2.32 -11.74
CA GLU A 95 6.50 -3.68 -11.21
C GLU A 95 7.73 -4.48 -11.63
N ARG A 96 8.17 -4.35 -12.90
CA ARG A 96 9.44 -4.93 -13.37
C ARG A 96 10.63 -4.33 -12.61
N LEU A 97 10.68 -3.00 -12.49
CA LEU A 97 11.75 -2.30 -11.77
C LEU A 97 11.80 -2.73 -10.29
N ALA A 98 10.64 -2.88 -9.65
CA ALA A 98 10.54 -3.36 -8.27
C ALA A 98 11.04 -4.80 -8.12
N SER A 99 10.71 -5.68 -9.08
CA SER A 99 11.20 -7.06 -9.10
C SER A 99 12.72 -7.13 -9.27
N GLU A 100 13.27 -6.32 -10.19
CA GLU A 100 14.72 -6.21 -10.37
C GLU A 100 15.41 -5.62 -9.13
N GLY A 101 14.79 -4.59 -8.52
CA GLY A 101 15.25 -3.99 -7.28
C GLY A 101 15.29 -4.98 -6.12
N MET A 102 14.27 -5.83 -6.01
CA MET A 102 14.21 -6.90 -5.01
C MET A 102 15.40 -7.86 -5.14
N LYS A 103 15.70 -8.32 -6.36
CA LYS A 103 16.84 -9.22 -6.62
C LYS A 103 18.16 -8.54 -6.30
N ALA A 104 18.37 -7.35 -6.86
CA ALA A 104 19.61 -6.59 -6.67
C ALA A 104 19.87 -6.25 -5.19
N CYS A 105 18.83 -5.85 -4.45
CA CYS A 105 18.96 -5.54 -3.03
C CYS A 105 19.35 -6.78 -2.21
N ARG A 106 18.75 -7.94 -2.49
CA ARG A 106 19.11 -9.20 -1.81
C ARG A 106 20.56 -9.60 -2.07
N GLU A 107 21.01 -9.51 -3.32
CA GLU A 107 22.38 -9.83 -3.72
C GLU A 107 23.39 -8.90 -3.02
N GLN A 108 23.15 -7.59 -3.05
CA GLN A 108 24.03 -6.60 -2.44
C GLN A 108 24.01 -6.66 -0.91
N ALA A 109 22.84 -6.87 -0.30
CA ALA A 109 22.73 -7.03 1.15
C ALA A 109 23.50 -8.27 1.64
N ALA A 110 23.42 -9.37 0.90
CA ALA A 110 24.19 -10.59 1.20
C ALA A 110 25.70 -10.35 1.04
N ALA A 111 26.13 -9.68 -0.02
CA ALA A 111 27.54 -9.35 -0.27
C ALA A 111 28.13 -8.42 0.81
N LEU A 112 27.33 -7.51 1.35
CA LEU A 112 27.69 -6.60 2.44
C LEU A 112 27.53 -7.22 3.84
N GLY A 113 27.04 -8.46 3.95
CA GLY A 113 26.82 -9.15 5.23
C GLY A 113 25.73 -8.52 6.09
N LEU A 114 24.75 -7.80 5.48
CA LEU A 114 23.68 -7.13 6.22
C LEU A 114 22.63 -8.14 6.69
N ARG A 115 22.38 -8.17 8.00
CA ARG A 115 21.37 -9.03 8.62
C ARG A 115 19.97 -8.40 8.51
N MET A 116 19.40 -8.45 7.31
CA MET A 116 18.06 -7.91 7.05
C MET A 116 17.26 -8.88 6.18
N LYS A 117 15.94 -8.85 6.36
CA LYS A 117 15.00 -9.56 5.51
C LYS A 117 14.23 -8.55 4.67
N LEU A 118 14.41 -8.58 3.38
CA LEU A 118 13.68 -7.72 2.46
C LEU A 118 12.26 -8.27 2.24
N VAL A 119 11.28 -7.46 2.58
CA VAL A 119 9.84 -7.82 2.53
C VAL A 119 9.23 -7.43 1.21
N GLU A 120 9.38 -6.16 0.82
CA GLU A 120 8.73 -5.60 -0.36
C GLU A 120 9.61 -4.50 -0.99
N VAL A 121 9.49 -4.34 -2.30
CA VAL A 121 10.04 -3.17 -3.02
C VAL A 121 8.95 -2.59 -3.88
N PHE A 122 8.81 -1.27 -3.91
CA PHE A 122 7.86 -0.59 -4.78
C PHE A 122 8.39 0.77 -5.23
N CYS A 123 7.88 1.24 -6.38
CA CYS A 123 8.19 2.55 -6.93
C CYS A 123 7.04 3.51 -6.66
N SER A 124 7.37 4.73 -6.24
CA SER A 124 6.39 5.81 -6.11
C SER A 124 5.99 6.33 -7.49
N PHE A 125 4.68 6.60 -7.69
CA PHE A 125 4.12 7.00 -9.00
C PHE A 125 4.61 8.38 -9.44
N HIS A 126 4.88 9.30 -8.51
CA HIS A 126 5.24 10.68 -8.80
C HIS A 126 6.70 11.07 -8.56
N ARG A 127 7.43 10.32 -7.74
CA ARG A 127 8.71 10.82 -7.19
C ARG A 127 9.98 10.17 -7.73
N ARG A 128 9.91 9.29 -8.72
CA ARG A 128 11.06 8.46 -9.14
C ARG A 128 11.83 7.88 -7.94
N GLN A 129 11.08 7.48 -6.91
CA GLN A 129 11.59 6.95 -5.66
C GLN A 129 11.29 5.47 -5.59
N MET A 130 12.29 4.68 -5.22
CA MET A 130 12.12 3.27 -4.89
C MET A 130 12.19 3.10 -3.38
N THR A 131 11.15 2.52 -2.79
CA THR A 131 11.10 2.20 -1.36
C THR A 131 11.34 0.71 -1.16
N PHE A 132 12.31 0.39 -0.33
CA PHE A 132 12.69 -0.95 0.07
C PHE A 132 12.22 -1.18 1.50
N VAL A 133 11.21 -2.03 1.67
CA VAL A 133 10.65 -2.39 2.97
C VAL A 133 11.35 -3.62 3.49
N TYR A 134 11.89 -3.53 4.69
CA TYR A 134 12.66 -4.62 5.31
C TYR A 134 12.36 -4.76 6.81
N THR A 135 12.68 -5.95 7.34
CA THR A 135 12.75 -6.19 8.78
C THR A 135 14.19 -6.47 9.19
N ALA A 136 14.54 -6.05 10.38
CA ALA A 136 15.84 -6.34 11.01
C ALA A 136 15.70 -6.29 12.52
N GLU A 137 16.47 -7.10 13.22
CA GLU A 137 16.53 -7.15 14.69
C GLU A 137 17.32 -5.96 15.24
N ASP A 138 18.45 -5.65 14.56
CA ASP A 138 19.37 -4.58 14.95
C ASP A 138 19.33 -3.40 13.99
N ARG A 139 19.94 -2.28 14.41
CA ARG A 139 20.14 -1.12 13.56
C ARG A 139 21.23 -1.42 12.53
N ILE A 140 20.88 -1.26 11.25
CA ILE A 140 21.75 -1.55 10.11
C ILE A 140 22.28 -0.26 9.48
N ASP A 141 23.53 -0.26 9.07
CA ASP A 141 24.12 0.82 8.24
C ASP A 141 23.91 0.53 6.74
N PHE A 142 22.99 1.26 6.13
CA PHE A 142 22.63 1.09 4.71
C PHE A 142 23.39 1.99 3.75
N ARG A 143 24.30 2.83 4.22
CA ARG A 143 24.92 3.87 3.37
C ARG A 143 25.52 3.30 2.10
N GLU A 144 26.23 2.19 2.19
CA GLU A 144 26.83 1.56 1.03
C GLU A 144 25.79 0.88 0.14
N LEU A 145 24.83 0.16 0.73
CA LEU A 145 23.73 -0.46 0.00
C LEU A 145 22.93 0.58 -0.79
N VAL A 146 22.57 1.69 -0.18
CA VAL A 146 21.83 2.79 -0.83
C VAL A 146 22.63 3.38 -2.00
N ARG A 147 23.97 3.55 -1.86
CA ARG A 147 24.84 4.03 -2.95
C ARG A 147 24.83 3.07 -4.14
N LEU A 148 24.95 1.78 -3.89
CA LEU A 148 24.97 0.75 -4.94
C LEU A 148 23.63 0.70 -5.68
N LEU A 149 22.51 0.71 -4.94
CA LEU A 149 21.17 0.72 -5.51
C LEU A 149 20.88 2.02 -6.29
N ALA A 150 21.29 3.18 -5.76
CA ALA A 150 21.12 4.46 -6.44
C ALA A 150 21.91 4.54 -7.76
N ARG A 151 23.13 3.98 -7.81
CA ARG A 151 23.92 3.89 -9.04
C ARG A 151 23.26 3.00 -10.09
N ARG A 152 22.64 1.90 -9.66
CA ARG A 152 22.03 0.92 -10.58
C ARG A 152 20.69 1.37 -11.13
N PHE A 153 19.80 1.94 -10.28
CA PHE A 153 18.43 2.25 -10.65
C PHE A 153 18.19 3.73 -10.99
N GLY A 154 19.08 4.60 -10.56
CA GLY A 154 18.88 6.05 -10.66
C GLY A 154 17.67 6.51 -9.84
N GLY A 155 17.72 7.67 -9.23
CA GLY A 155 16.64 8.18 -8.42
C GLY A 155 16.84 8.01 -6.92
N ARG A 156 15.83 8.35 -6.14
CA ARG A 156 15.87 8.31 -4.69
C ARG A 156 15.59 6.90 -4.18
N ILE A 157 16.48 6.40 -3.34
CA ILE A 157 16.31 5.13 -2.64
C ILE A 157 15.89 5.43 -1.21
N GLU A 158 14.80 4.83 -0.77
CA GLU A 158 14.32 4.90 0.60
C GLU A 158 14.33 3.50 1.23
N MET A 159 14.94 3.40 2.41
CA MET A 159 14.96 2.18 3.22
C MET A 159 13.96 2.35 4.37
N ARG A 160 12.91 1.51 4.39
CA ARG A 160 11.85 1.57 5.40
C ARG A 160 11.84 0.30 6.24
N GLN A 161 12.19 0.45 7.50
CA GLN A 161 12.08 -0.65 8.45
C GLN A 161 10.63 -0.82 8.90
N VAL A 162 10.18 -2.07 8.99
CA VAL A 162 8.87 -2.45 9.51
C VAL A 162 9.04 -3.50 10.60
N GLY A 163 8.09 -3.57 11.52
CA GLY A 163 8.06 -4.60 12.55
C GLY A 163 7.65 -5.96 12.01
N VAL A 164 7.95 -7.02 12.73
CA VAL A 164 7.60 -8.41 12.36
C VAL A 164 6.09 -8.59 12.13
N ARG A 165 5.26 -7.88 12.90
CA ARG A 165 3.81 -7.93 12.76
C ARG A 165 3.31 -7.21 11.50
N ASP A 166 3.94 -6.08 11.14
CA ASP A 166 3.66 -5.39 9.86
C ASP A 166 4.11 -6.23 8.67
N GLU A 167 5.22 -6.95 8.82
CA GLU A 167 5.66 -7.93 7.83
C GLU A 167 4.60 -9.02 7.65
N ALA A 168 4.16 -9.64 8.73
CA ALA A 168 3.13 -10.69 8.71
C ALA A 168 1.82 -10.19 8.09
N SER A 169 1.40 -8.96 8.40
CA SER A 169 0.23 -8.34 7.80
C SER A 169 0.36 -8.15 6.29
N ARG A 170 1.55 -7.82 5.79
CA ARG A 170 1.82 -7.60 4.36
C ARG A 170 1.94 -8.90 3.57
N LEU A 171 2.54 -9.91 4.16
CA LEU A 171 2.71 -11.23 3.53
C LEU A 171 1.41 -12.04 3.57
N GLY A 172 0.56 -11.78 4.56
CA GLY A 172 -0.59 -12.61 4.86
C GLY A 172 -0.18 -13.97 5.45
N GLY A 173 -1.15 -14.83 5.61
CA GLY A 173 -0.92 -16.19 6.12
C GLY A 173 -2.12 -16.71 6.91
N ILE A 174 -2.00 -17.95 7.35
CA ILE A 174 -2.98 -18.63 8.22
C ILE A 174 -2.33 -18.80 9.59
N ASP A 175 -3.09 -18.44 10.63
CA ASP A 175 -2.67 -18.60 12.03
C ASP A 175 -2.92 -20.02 12.51
N THR A 176 -2.42 -20.36 13.70
CA THR A 176 -2.64 -21.65 14.37
C THR A 176 -4.12 -21.98 14.60
N CYS A 177 -5.00 -20.98 14.64
CA CYS A 177 -6.45 -21.16 14.71
C CYS A 177 -7.11 -21.57 13.36
N GLY A 178 -6.33 -21.69 12.27
CA GLY A 178 -6.81 -22.04 10.93
C GLY A 178 -7.46 -20.89 10.16
N LEU A 179 -7.47 -19.67 10.71
CA LEU A 179 -8.00 -18.47 10.06
C LEU A 179 -6.87 -17.59 9.53
N VAL A 180 -7.22 -16.68 8.60
CA VAL A 180 -6.29 -15.64 8.12
C VAL A 180 -5.81 -14.81 9.31
N LEU A 181 -4.52 -14.45 9.32
CA LEU A 181 -3.92 -13.61 10.35
C LEU A 181 -4.77 -12.37 10.64
N CYS A 182 -5.12 -12.14 11.90
CA CYS A 182 -5.96 -11.02 12.33
C CYS A 182 -5.37 -9.67 11.89
N CYS A 183 -4.03 -9.54 11.91
CA CYS A 183 -3.33 -8.33 11.42
C CYS A 183 -3.41 -8.15 9.90
N ALA A 184 -3.70 -9.20 9.13
CA ALA A 184 -3.93 -9.12 7.69
C ALA A 184 -5.42 -8.95 7.36
N ALA A 185 -6.33 -9.45 8.20
CA ALA A 185 -7.75 -9.51 7.90
C ALA A 185 -8.54 -8.26 8.34
N PHE A 186 -8.42 -7.82 9.59
CA PHE A 186 -9.29 -6.76 10.13
C PHE A 186 -8.60 -5.77 11.07
N LEU A 187 -7.42 -6.08 11.61
CA LEU A 187 -6.71 -5.16 12.48
C LEU A 187 -5.97 -4.11 11.64
N THR A 188 -6.52 -2.92 11.55
CA THR A 188 -5.92 -1.80 10.81
C THR A 188 -4.79 -1.10 11.57
N GLU A 189 -4.81 -1.17 12.89
CA GLU A 189 -3.77 -0.62 13.77
C GLU A 189 -3.43 -1.64 14.85
N VAL A 190 -2.15 -1.91 14.98
CA VAL A 190 -1.63 -2.76 16.04
C VAL A 190 -0.93 -1.87 17.04
N LYS A 191 -1.57 -1.64 18.19
CA LYS A 191 -0.94 -0.91 19.29
C LYS A 191 0.19 -1.76 19.90
N PRO A 192 1.35 -1.15 20.21
CA PRO A 192 2.37 -1.84 20.98
C PRO A 192 1.79 -2.23 22.35
N VAL A 193 2.11 -3.43 22.78
CA VAL A 193 1.75 -3.98 24.11
C VAL A 193 2.74 -3.43 25.13
#